data_0e70dd0321471ce2a19610e2bc888601
#
_entry.id   0e70dd0321471ce2a19610e2bc888601
#
_cell.length_a   1.000
_cell.length_b   1.000
_cell.length_c   1.000
_cell.angle_alpha   90.00
_cell.angle_beta   90.00
_cell.angle_gamma   90.00
#
_symmetry.space_group_name_H-M   'P 1'
#
loop_
_entity.id
_entity.type
_entity.pdbx_description
1 polymer ?
#
loop_
_entity_poly.entity_id
_entity_poly.type
_entity_poly.pdbx_seq_one_letter_code
_entity_poly.pdbx_strand_id
1 'polypeptide(L)'
;YVQRSHPDLEIESHGLTFWDLDREFVTGGFGGRRVAKLRDILGVLRDSYCRTLGIEYMHIQDPEQRRWFQEKVEVKYQKPGHDEQLRVLRKLNEAEAFETFLQTKFVGQKRFSLEGGESLVPLLDEILQGAATSGLEGAAIGMAHRGRLNVLTNIAGKTYGHVFQEFEGTQTPGNQRGSGDVKYHLGTEGTFVADDGSELPVYLAANPSHLETVDGVLEGIVRAKQDRKPIGTFAWLPILVHGDAAFAGQGVVVETLQMSQLRGYR
;
A
#
# COMPACT_ATOMS: atom_id res chain seq x y z
N TYR A 1 -17.50 -14.83 -0.14
CA TYR A 1 -17.54 -13.76 -1.14
C TYR A 1 -18.39 -14.24 -2.31
N VAL A 2 -19.49 -13.54 -2.60
CA VAL A 2 -20.30 -13.80 -3.79
C VAL A 2 -19.63 -13.05 -4.95
N GLN A 3 -19.13 -13.78 -5.91
CA GLN A 3 -18.62 -13.22 -7.15
C GLN A 3 -19.76 -12.49 -7.84
N ARG A 4 -19.72 -11.19 -7.91
CA ARG A 4 -20.74 -10.40 -8.62
C ARG A 4 -20.35 -10.36 -10.10
N SER A 5 -21.31 -10.64 -10.98
CA SER A 5 -21.15 -10.33 -12.40
C SER A 5 -21.22 -8.82 -12.58
N HIS A 6 -20.40 -8.26 -13.46
CA HIS A 6 -20.52 -6.87 -13.87
C HIS A 6 -21.44 -6.79 -15.08
N PRO A 7 -22.39 -5.84 -15.14
CA PRO A 7 -23.33 -5.73 -16.28
C PRO A 7 -22.62 -5.64 -17.64
N ASP A 8 -21.49 -4.95 -17.71
CA ASP A 8 -20.69 -4.82 -18.94
C ASP A 8 -20.01 -6.14 -19.38
N LEU A 9 -20.04 -7.18 -18.55
CA LEU A 9 -19.53 -8.51 -18.88
C LEU A 9 -20.65 -9.52 -19.17
N GLU A 10 -21.89 -9.06 -19.22
CA GLU A 10 -23.04 -9.86 -19.68
C GLU A 10 -23.02 -9.90 -21.22
N ILE A 11 -22.83 -11.09 -21.79
CA ILE A 11 -22.62 -11.23 -23.24
C ILE A 11 -23.85 -10.78 -24.06
N GLU A 12 -25.02 -10.90 -23.50
CA GLU A 12 -26.28 -10.48 -24.11
C GLU A 12 -26.35 -8.96 -24.29
N SER A 13 -25.75 -8.18 -23.40
CA SER A 13 -25.70 -6.72 -23.52
C SER A 13 -24.88 -6.24 -24.73
N HIS A 14 -24.02 -7.12 -25.25
CA HIS A 14 -23.22 -6.89 -26.46
C HIS A 14 -23.80 -7.57 -27.73
N GLY A 15 -25.03 -8.07 -27.66
CA GLY A 15 -25.65 -8.78 -28.76
C GLY A 15 -25.01 -10.14 -29.07
N LEU A 16 -24.28 -10.70 -28.11
CA LEU A 16 -23.63 -11.99 -28.17
C LEU A 16 -24.48 -13.03 -27.43
N THR A 17 -24.29 -14.31 -27.75
CA THR A 17 -25.00 -15.41 -27.16
C THR A 17 -24.06 -16.48 -26.61
N PHE A 18 -24.62 -17.46 -25.92
CA PHE A 18 -23.87 -18.64 -25.45
C PHE A 18 -23.10 -19.35 -26.59
N TRP A 19 -23.63 -19.34 -27.79
CA TRP A 19 -22.99 -19.97 -28.95
C TRP A 19 -21.74 -19.23 -29.44
N ASP A 20 -21.56 -17.97 -29.06
CA ASP A 20 -20.41 -17.17 -29.41
C ASP A 20 -19.19 -17.39 -28.46
N LEU A 21 -19.37 -18.10 -27.34
CA LEU A 21 -18.33 -18.32 -26.35
C LEU A 21 -17.06 -18.98 -26.90
N ASP A 22 -17.21 -19.88 -27.85
CA ASP A 22 -16.09 -20.57 -28.54
C ASP A 22 -15.65 -19.89 -29.84
N ARG A 23 -16.30 -18.83 -30.22
CA ARG A 23 -15.92 -18.01 -31.37
C ARG A 23 -14.68 -17.21 -31.08
N GLU A 24 -13.78 -17.06 -32.05
CA GLU A 24 -12.57 -16.28 -31.98
C GLU A 24 -12.81 -14.82 -32.36
N PHE A 25 -12.21 -13.93 -31.60
CA PHE A 25 -12.26 -12.48 -31.78
C PHE A 25 -10.86 -11.90 -31.89
N VAL A 26 -10.68 -10.88 -32.70
CA VAL A 26 -9.45 -10.08 -32.75
C VAL A 26 -9.42 -9.18 -31.52
N THR A 27 -8.39 -9.30 -30.69
CA THR A 27 -8.34 -8.70 -29.36
C THR A 27 -7.60 -7.37 -29.32
N GLY A 28 -6.91 -6.98 -30.39
CA GLY A 28 -6.04 -5.81 -30.35
C GLY A 28 -4.78 -5.96 -29.47
N GLY A 29 -4.47 -7.20 -29.04
CA GLY A 29 -3.34 -7.50 -28.15
C GLY A 29 -3.73 -7.79 -26.70
N PHE A 30 -5.02 -7.75 -26.37
CA PHE A 30 -5.54 -8.10 -25.05
C PHE A 30 -5.01 -9.47 -24.56
N GLY A 31 -4.56 -9.51 -23.30
CA GLY A 31 -4.00 -10.73 -22.72
C GLY A 31 -2.76 -11.27 -23.44
N GLY A 32 -2.04 -10.41 -24.20
CA GLY A 32 -0.87 -10.79 -24.98
C GLY A 32 -1.17 -11.63 -26.24
N ARG A 33 -2.45 -11.74 -26.66
CA ARG A 33 -2.88 -12.54 -27.81
C ARG A 33 -3.52 -11.65 -28.88
N ARG A 34 -3.26 -11.95 -30.15
CA ARG A 34 -3.92 -11.25 -31.27
C ARG A 34 -5.34 -11.73 -31.51
N VAL A 35 -5.61 -12.98 -31.18
CA VAL A 35 -6.92 -13.63 -31.32
C VAL A 35 -7.17 -14.49 -30.09
N ALA A 36 -8.37 -14.43 -29.54
CA ALA A 36 -8.79 -15.25 -28.40
C ALA A 36 -10.29 -15.61 -28.50
N LYS A 37 -10.67 -16.72 -27.89
CA LYS A 37 -12.08 -17.10 -27.75
C LYS A 37 -12.76 -16.15 -26.75
N LEU A 38 -14.04 -15.87 -26.96
CA LEU A 38 -14.83 -15.01 -26.07
C LEU A 38 -14.76 -15.49 -24.61
N ARG A 39 -14.84 -16.80 -24.36
CA ARG A 39 -14.75 -17.36 -23.01
C ARG A 39 -13.42 -17.04 -22.32
N ASP A 40 -12.31 -17.01 -23.06
CA ASP A 40 -10.98 -16.69 -22.53
C ASP A 40 -10.89 -15.19 -22.21
N ILE A 41 -11.43 -14.34 -23.09
CA ILE A 41 -11.53 -12.89 -22.86
C ILE A 41 -12.33 -12.61 -21.59
N LEU A 42 -13.54 -13.18 -21.48
CA LEU A 42 -14.39 -13.04 -20.29
C LEU A 42 -13.72 -13.58 -19.02
N GLY A 43 -12.98 -14.68 -19.15
CA GLY A 43 -12.22 -15.24 -18.03
C GLY A 43 -11.20 -14.25 -17.47
N VAL A 44 -10.40 -13.62 -18.34
CA VAL A 44 -9.41 -12.61 -17.94
C VAL A 44 -10.10 -11.38 -17.35
N LEU A 45 -11.14 -10.85 -17.99
CA LEU A 45 -11.86 -9.66 -17.49
C LEU A 45 -12.51 -9.91 -16.13
N ARG A 46 -13.13 -11.07 -15.92
CA ARG A 46 -13.69 -11.45 -14.61
C ARG A 46 -12.61 -11.61 -13.54
N ASP A 47 -11.48 -12.20 -13.89
CA ASP A 47 -10.36 -12.33 -12.98
C ASP A 47 -9.77 -10.96 -12.59
N SER A 48 -9.72 -10.03 -13.53
CA SER A 48 -9.17 -8.69 -13.31
C SER A 48 -10.11 -7.77 -12.52
N TYR A 49 -11.42 -7.79 -12.82
CA TYR A 49 -12.35 -6.75 -12.35
C TYR A 49 -13.46 -7.25 -11.42
N CYS A 50 -13.70 -8.56 -11.32
CA CYS A 50 -14.82 -9.10 -10.54
C CYS A 50 -14.39 -9.91 -9.30
N ARG A 51 -13.14 -9.84 -8.89
CA ARG A 51 -12.64 -10.49 -7.67
C ARG A 51 -12.72 -9.56 -6.46
N THR A 52 -11.76 -9.66 -5.58
CA THR A 52 -11.71 -8.94 -4.29
C THR A 52 -10.96 -7.62 -4.35
N LEU A 53 -10.32 -7.30 -5.47
CA LEU A 53 -9.59 -6.07 -5.71
C LEU A 53 -10.32 -5.25 -6.78
N GLY A 54 -10.68 -4.01 -6.47
CA GLY A 54 -11.17 -3.02 -7.42
C GLY A 54 -10.00 -2.23 -8.02
N ILE A 55 -9.99 -2.08 -9.34
CA ILE A 55 -8.94 -1.34 -10.04
C ILE A 55 -9.60 -0.32 -10.96
N GLU A 56 -9.27 0.96 -10.75
CA GLU A 56 -9.80 2.09 -11.52
C GLU A 56 -8.64 2.89 -12.11
N TYR A 57 -8.46 2.85 -13.42
CA TYR A 57 -7.38 3.56 -14.11
C TYR A 57 -7.82 4.29 -15.40
N MET A 58 -9.08 4.13 -15.81
CA MET A 58 -9.57 4.72 -17.07
C MET A 58 -9.65 6.26 -17.04
N HIS A 59 -9.55 6.88 -15.86
CA HIS A 59 -9.46 8.33 -15.70
C HIS A 59 -8.08 8.90 -16.09
N ILE A 60 -7.05 8.05 -16.21
CA ILE A 60 -5.69 8.46 -16.60
C ILE A 60 -5.73 8.98 -18.04
N GLN A 61 -5.33 10.25 -18.25
CA GLN A 61 -5.39 10.91 -19.55
C GLN A 61 -4.26 10.44 -20.49
N ASP A 62 -3.09 10.12 -19.94
CA ASP A 62 -1.96 9.64 -20.72
C ASP A 62 -2.22 8.24 -21.28
N PRO A 63 -2.25 8.04 -22.62
CA PRO A 63 -2.54 6.75 -23.21
C PRO A 63 -1.48 5.69 -22.92
N GLU A 64 -0.20 6.08 -22.76
CA GLU A 64 0.89 5.14 -22.48
C GLU A 64 0.80 4.60 -21.07
N GLN A 65 0.56 5.48 -20.09
CA GLN A 65 0.31 5.06 -18.70
C GLN A 65 -0.92 4.17 -18.60
N ARG A 66 -2.02 4.55 -19.26
CA ARG A 66 -3.25 3.74 -19.24
C ARG A 66 -3.02 2.36 -19.86
N ARG A 67 -2.29 2.27 -20.97
CA ARG A 67 -1.92 0.98 -21.59
C ARG A 67 -1.06 0.13 -20.67
N TRP A 68 -0.11 0.75 -19.97
CA TRP A 68 0.72 0.05 -19.00
C TRP A 68 -0.11 -0.61 -17.89
N PHE A 69 -1.09 0.11 -17.33
CA PHE A 69 -2.01 -0.46 -16.33
C PHE A 69 -2.81 -1.61 -16.94
N GLN A 70 -3.37 -1.43 -18.13
CA GLN A 70 -4.14 -2.46 -18.82
C GLN A 70 -3.31 -3.74 -19.03
N GLU A 71 -2.09 -3.63 -19.49
CA GLU A 71 -1.17 -4.76 -19.71
C GLU A 71 -0.80 -5.48 -18.41
N LYS A 72 -0.78 -4.78 -17.28
CA LYS A 72 -0.50 -5.37 -15.96
C LYS A 72 -1.72 -6.01 -15.31
N VAL A 73 -2.90 -5.46 -15.54
CA VAL A 73 -4.14 -5.87 -14.87
C VAL A 73 -4.88 -6.94 -15.68
N GLU A 74 -4.97 -6.77 -17.01
CA GLU A 74 -5.73 -7.67 -17.91
C GLU A 74 -4.91 -8.89 -18.33
N VAL A 75 -4.45 -9.63 -17.33
CA VAL A 75 -3.69 -10.86 -17.51
C VAL A 75 -4.41 -12.02 -16.81
N LYS A 76 -4.14 -13.24 -17.28
CA LYS A 76 -4.65 -14.43 -16.61
C LYS A 76 -4.10 -14.47 -15.18
N TYR A 77 -4.97 -14.57 -14.19
CA TYR A 77 -4.57 -14.68 -12.78
C TYR A 77 -3.61 -15.86 -12.58
N GLN A 78 -2.51 -15.57 -11.94
CA GLN A 78 -1.55 -16.56 -11.48
C GLN A 78 -1.55 -16.56 -9.94
N LYS A 79 -1.75 -17.73 -9.36
CA LYS A 79 -1.64 -17.87 -7.92
C LYS A 79 -0.18 -17.64 -7.49
N PRO A 80 0.07 -16.86 -6.42
CA PRO A 80 1.41 -16.69 -5.87
C PRO A 80 2.12 -18.02 -5.57
N GLY A 81 3.45 -18.04 -5.68
CA GLY A 81 4.26 -19.20 -5.36
C GLY A 81 4.13 -19.61 -3.89
N HIS A 82 4.57 -20.82 -3.56
CA HIS A 82 4.45 -21.36 -2.19
C HIS A 82 5.17 -20.48 -1.17
N ASP A 83 6.40 -20.07 -1.47
CA ASP A 83 7.22 -19.28 -0.55
C ASP A 83 6.63 -17.86 -0.34
N GLU A 84 6.11 -17.26 -1.39
CA GLU A 84 5.39 -15.99 -1.31
C GLU A 84 4.11 -16.10 -0.44
N GLN A 85 3.33 -17.17 -0.63
CA GLN A 85 2.15 -17.44 0.22
C GLN A 85 2.54 -17.61 1.70
N LEU A 86 3.65 -18.31 1.99
CA LEU A 86 4.15 -18.49 3.35
C LEU A 86 4.63 -17.16 3.94
N ARG A 87 5.30 -16.31 3.14
CA ARG A 87 5.71 -14.97 3.58
C ARG A 87 4.50 -14.12 3.94
N VAL A 88 3.51 -14.05 3.07
CA VAL A 88 2.26 -13.31 3.34
C VAL A 88 1.57 -13.83 4.61
N LEU A 89 1.46 -15.16 4.77
CA LEU A 89 0.86 -15.76 5.96
C LEU A 89 1.65 -15.42 7.23
N ARG A 90 2.98 -15.44 7.17
CA ARG A 90 3.83 -15.05 8.31
C ARG A 90 3.58 -13.60 8.70
N LYS A 91 3.56 -12.68 7.73
CA LYS A 91 3.31 -11.25 7.97
C LYS A 91 1.93 -10.97 8.55
N LEU A 92 0.91 -11.68 8.07
CA LEU A 92 -0.43 -11.59 8.65
C LEU A 92 -0.46 -12.09 10.10
N ASN A 93 0.20 -13.21 10.38
CA ASN A 93 0.28 -13.77 11.72
C ASN A 93 1.08 -12.88 12.69
N GLU A 94 2.19 -12.28 12.24
CA GLU A 94 2.96 -11.30 13.01
C GLU A 94 2.08 -10.08 13.38
N ALA A 95 1.31 -9.57 12.43
CA ALA A 95 0.40 -8.45 12.64
C ALA A 95 -0.70 -8.78 13.65
N GLU A 96 -1.39 -9.90 13.49
CA GLU A 96 -2.47 -10.34 14.37
C GLU A 96 -1.97 -10.68 15.78
N ALA A 97 -0.86 -11.39 15.88
CA ALA A 97 -0.26 -11.75 17.17
C ALA A 97 0.13 -10.52 17.98
N PHE A 98 0.67 -9.49 17.33
CA PHE A 98 1.02 -8.23 17.98
C PHE A 98 -0.21 -7.49 18.50
N GLU A 99 -1.29 -7.38 17.69
CA GLU A 99 -2.54 -6.74 18.11
C GLU A 99 -3.17 -7.49 19.28
N THR A 100 -3.24 -8.82 19.21
CA THR A 100 -3.77 -9.67 20.27
C THR A 100 -2.97 -9.54 21.55
N PHE A 101 -1.64 -9.53 21.46
CA PHE A 101 -0.78 -9.33 22.62
C PHE A 101 -1.02 -7.98 23.30
N LEU A 102 -1.06 -6.88 22.52
CA LEU A 102 -1.32 -5.56 23.07
C LEU A 102 -2.70 -5.48 23.75
N GLN A 103 -3.71 -6.14 23.17
CA GLN A 103 -5.06 -6.17 23.74
C GLN A 103 -5.11 -6.88 25.08
N THR A 104 -4.41 -8.00 25.19
CA THR A 104 -4.45 -8.85 26.39
C THR A 104 -3.55 -8.32 27.50
N LYS A 105 -2.39 -7.77 27.15
CA LYS A 105 -1.39 -7.30 28.12
C LYS A 105 -1.69 -5.88 28.61
N PHE A 106 -2.15 -4.99 27.76
CA PHE A 106 -2.34 -3.57 28.06
C PHE A 106 -3.81 -3.16 28.01
N VAL A 107 -4.64 -3.88 28.79
CA VAL A 107 -6.09 -3.67 28.85
C VAL A 107 -6.41 -2.22 29.23
N GLY A 108 -7.35 -1.62 28.49
CA GLY A 108 -7.81 -0.24 28.73
C GLY A 108 -6.88 0.85 28.23
N GLN A 109 -5.70 0.52 27.73
CA GLN A 109 -4.84 1.51 27.10
C GLN A 109 -5.22 1.71 25.63
N LYS A 110 -5.13 2.96 25.17
CA LYS A 110 -5.39 3.34 23.79
C LYS A 110 -4.30 2.78 22.86
N ARG A 111 -4.67 2.08 21.81
CA ARG A 111 -3.72 1.40 20.92
C ARG A 111 -3.98 1.63 19.42
N PHE A 112 -5.15 2.16 19.02
CA PHE A 112 -5.54 2.33 17.62
C PHE A 112 -5.26 1.07 16.78
N SER A 113 -5.94 -0.02 17.13
CA SER A 113 -5.73 -1.33 16.56
C SER A 113 -5.88 -1.39 15.05
N LEU A 114 -5.08 -2.26 14.42
CA LEU A 114 -5.14 -2.59 13.00
C LEU A 114 -6.18 -3.70 12.69
N GLU A 115 -6.90 -4.19 13.69
CA GLU A 115 -7.87 -5.27 13.50
C GLU A 115 -8.80 -5.02 12.31
N GLY A 116 -8.88 -6.00 11.41
CA GLY A 116 -9.61 -5.92 10.14
C GLY A 116 -8.81 -5.33 8.97
N GLY A 117 -7.63 -4.77 9.23
CA GLY A 117 -6.74 -4.19 8.23
C GLY A 117 -5.34 -4.81 8.22
N GLU A 118 -5.16 -6.02 8.74
CA GLU A 118 -3.87 -6.69 8.91
C GLU A 118 -3.13 -6.88 7.57
N SER A 119 -3.87 -6.92 6.46
CA SER A 119 -3.31 -6.97 5.10
C SER A 119 -2.42 -5.77 4.75
N LEU A 120 -2.49 -4.67 5.51
CA LEU A 120 -1.59 -3.53 5.34
C LEU A 120 -0.12 -3.96 5.55
N VAL A 121 0.15 -4.87 6.50
CA VAL A 121 1.54 -5.28 6.80
C VAL A 121 2.17 -6.05 5.63
N PRO A 122 1.57 -7.13 5.09
CA PRO A 122 2.14 -7.78 3.90
C PRO A 122 2.10 -6.89 2.65
N LEU A 123 1.15 -5.95 2.52
CA LEU A 123 1.14 -4.99 1.42
C LEU A 123 2.37 -4.07 1.47
N LEU A 124 2.67 -3.49 2.63
CA LEU A 124 3.87 -2.65 2.80
C LEU A 124 5.16 -3.46 2.64
N ASP A 125 5.18 -4.68 3.16
CA ASP A 125 6.31 -5.60 2.98
C ASP A 125 6.60 -5.82 1.49
N GLU A 126 5.60 -6.12 0.68
CA GLU A 126 5.76 -6.33 -0.77
C GLU A 126 6.23 -5.06 -1.51
N ILE A 127 5.67 -3.90 -1.16
CA ILE A 127 6.11 -2.62 -1.74
C ILE A 127 7.59 -2.37 -1.42
N LEU A 128 8.02 -2.61 -0.19
CA LEU A 128 9.40 -2.38 0.24
C LEU A 128 10.35 -3.42 -0.37
N GLN A 129 9.92 -4.67 -0.56
CA GLN A 129 10.67 -5.68 -1.34
C GLN A 129 10.95 -5.16 -2.75
N GLY A 130 9.90 -4.72 -3.44
CA GLY A 130 10.03 -4.17 -4.79
C GLY A 130 10.91 -2.92 -4.84
N ALA A 131 10.82 -2.05 -3.85
CA ALA A 131 11.66 -0.86 -3.75
C ALA A 131 13.14 -1.20 -3.54
N ALA A 132 13.44 -2.13 -2.62
CA ALA A 132 14.80 -2.57 -2.34
C ALA A 132 15.45 -3.24 -3.55
N THR A 133 14.77 -4.21 -4.16
CA THR A 133 15.28 -4.96 -5.32
C THR A 133 15.39 -4.09 -6.58
N SER A 134 14.61 -3.00 -6.67
CA SER A 134 14.73 -2.01 -7.75
C SER A 134 15.85 -1.00 -7.53
N GLY A 135 16.59 -1.08 -6.42
CA GLY A 135 17.73 -0.22 -6.12
C GLY A 135 17.34 1.19 -5.68
N LEU A 136 16.16 1.39 -5.10
CA LEU A 136 15.83 2.66 -4.46
C LEU A 136 16.70 2.87 -3.21
N GLU A 137 16.97 4.14 -2.90
CA GLU A 137 17.83 4.51 -1.76
C GLU A 137 17.06 4.61 -0.45
N GLY A 138 15.74 4.59 -0.49
CA GLY A 138 14.91 4.58 0.69
C GLY A 138 13.42 4.74 0.39
N ALA A 139 12.62 4.47 1.42
CA ALA A 139 11.20 4.75 1.45
C ALA A 139 10.85 5.63 2.65
N ALA A 140 9.87 6.51 2.47
CA ALA A 140 9.33 7.32 3.55
C ALA A 140 7.83 7.08 3.68
N ILE A 141 7.37 6.83 4.91
CA ILE A 141 5.98 6.49 5.21
C ILE A 141 5.34 7.60 6.04
N GLY A 142 4.20 8.11 5.61
CA GLY A 142 3.32 8.97 6.39
C GLY A 142 2.01 8.23 6.62
N MET A 143 1.53 8.21 7.86
CA MET A 143 0.33 7.46 8.17
C MET A 143 -0.41 8.00 9.40
N ALA A 144 -1.70 7.74 9.45
CA ALA A 144 -2.53 7.97 10.63
C ALA A 144 -2.17 7.03 11.80
N HIS A 145 -2.91 7.15 12.90
CA HIS A 145 -2.66 6.39 14.12
C HIS A 145 -3.02 4.90 14.02
N ARG A 146 -4.08 4.58 13.27
CA ARG A 146 -4.56 3.20 13.15
C ARG A 146 -3.55 2.32 12.44
N GLY A 147 -3.14 1.25 13.14
CA GLY A 147 -2.11 0.35 12.65
C GLY A 147 -0.67 0.85 12.79
N ARG A 148 -0.46 2.08 13.29
CA ARG A 148 0.87 2.68 13.35
C ARG A 148 1.85 1.88 14.20
N LEU A 149 1.42 1.36 15.36
CA LEU A 149 2.30 0.54 16.21
C LEU A 149 2.75 -0.73 15.48
N ASN A 150 1.85 -1.33 14.72
CA ASN A 150 2.15 -2.52 13.92
C ASN A 150 3.16 -2.20 12.79
N VAL A 151 2.96 -1.09 12.08
CA VAL A 151 3.90 -0.63 11.05
C VAL A 151 5.26 -0.26 11.65
N LEU A 152 5.30 0.39 12.82
CA LEU A 152 6.55 0.70 13.53
C LEU A 152 7.39 -0.55 13.79
N THR A 153 6.75 -1.66 14.22
CA THR A 153 7.46 -2.90 14.58
C THR A 153 7.71 -3.80 13.37
N ASN A 154 6.66 -4.14 12.61
CA ASN A 154 6.74 -5.17 11.58
C ASN A 154 7.27 -4.67 10.23
N ILE A 155 7.35 -3.34 10.04
CA ILE A 155 7.78 -2.71 8.79
C ILE A 155 8.99 -1.80 9.00
N ALA A 156 8.93 -0.87 9.97
CA ALA A 156 9.94 0.16 10.15
C ALA A 156 11.07 -0.22 11.14
N GLY A 157 11.12 -1.46 11.62
CA GLY A 157 12.22 -2.01 12.39
C GLY A 157 12.29 -1.60 13.86
N LYS A 158 11.26 -0.93 14.41
CA LYS A 158 11.21 -0.64 15.86
C LYS A 158 11.00 -1.94 16.64
N THR A 159 11.78 -2.17 17.68
CA THR A 159 11.65 -3.41 18.46
C THR A 159 10.36 -3.46 19.28
N TYR A 160 9.76 -4.63 19.43
CA TYR A 160 8.60 -4.83 20.31
C TYR A 160 8.89 -4.38 21.74
N GLY A 161 10.10 -4.64 22.25
CA GLY A 161 10.51 -4.21 23.57
C GLY A 161 10.42 -2.71 23.79
N HIS A 162 10.82 -1.90 22.83
CA HIS A 162 10.65 -0.44 22.89
C HIS A 162 9.18 -0.02 22.97
N VAL A 163 8.32 -0.65 22.17
CA VAL A 163 6.88 -0.36 22.22
C VAL A 163 6.29 -0.75 23.58
N PHE A 164 6.67 -1.89 24.14
CA PHE A 164 6.16 -2.34 25.44
C PHE A 164 6.63 -1.41 26.58
N GLN A 165 7.87 -0.95 26.55
CA GLN A 165 8.37 0.07 27.50
C GLN A 165 7.56 1.37 27.42
N GLU A 166 7.16 1.79 26.24
CA GLU A 166 6.29 2.96 26.07
C GLU A 166 4.89 2.75 26.70
N PHE A 167 4.35 1.53 26.63
CA PHE A 167 3.10 1.17 27.30
C PHE A 167 3.25 1.10 28.82
N GLU A 168 4.36 0.62 29.32
CA GLU A 168 4.67 0.47 30.74
C GLU A 168 5.10 1.78 31.41
N GLY A 169 5.41 2.82 30.61
CA GLY A 169 5.90 4.09 31.11
C GLY A 169 7.33 4.01 31.70
N THR A 170 8.08 2.96 31.34
CA THR A 170 9.42 2.67 31.85
C THR A 170 10.55 3.21 30.96
N GLN A 171 10.25 4.20 30.13
CA GLN A 171 11.25 4.81 29.24
C GLN A 171 12.42 5.43 29.98
N THR A 172 13.63 5.26 29.44
CA THR A 172 14.85 5.84 29.98
C THR A 172 14.77 7.38 30.06
N PRO A 173 15.07 8.00 31.20
CA PRO A 173 15.10 9.46 31.31
C PRO A 173 16.08 10.08 30.31
N GLY A 174 15.61 10.98 29.49
CA GLY A 174 16.42 11.68 28.46
C GLY A 174 15.77 11.67 27.06
N ASN A 175 14.85 10.78 26.77
CA ASN A 175 14.17 10.71 25.46
C ASN A 175 12.73 11.28 25.48
N GLN A 176 12.31 11.85 26.62
CA GLN A 176 10.99 12.46 26.76
C GLN A 176 11.01 13.92 26.25
N ARG A 177 10.78 14.08 24.98
CA ARG A 177 10.28 15.35 24.45
C ARG A 177 8.80 15.17 24.11
N GLY A 178 7.90 15.36 25.09
CA GLY A 178 6.47 15.39 24.86
C GLY A 178 5.61 14.77 25.97
N SER A 179 4.32 15.09 25.98
CA SER A 179 3.31 14.61 26.92
C SER A 179 2.89 13.16 26.65
N GLY A 180 2.26 12.47 27.62
CA GLY A 180 1.98 11.03 27.66
C GLY A 180 1.16 10.40 26.51
N ASP A 181 0.75 11.14 25.48
CA ASP A 181 0.06 10.61 24.29
C ASP A 181 1.02 10.42 23.06
N VAL A 182 2.33 10.57 23.30
CA VAL A 182 3.33 10.72 22.25
C VAL A 182 3.66 9.42 21.49
N LYS A 183 3.41 8.24 22.07
CA LYS A 183 3.78 6.96 21.45
C LYS A 183 3.16 6.72 20.05
N TYR A 184 1.97 7.29 19.79
CA TYR A 184 1.29 7.18 18.49
C TYR A 184 1.71 8.25 17.49
N HIS A 185 2.46 9.23 17.92
CA HIS A 185 2.91 10.35 17.09
C HIS A 185 4.40 10.25 16.72
N LEU A 186 5.14 9.40 17.40
CA LEU A 186 6.57 9.23 17.15
C LEU A 186 6.84 8.65 15.77
N GLY A 187 7.85 9.21 15.11
CA GLY A 187 8.48 8.63 13.93
C GLY A 187 9.56 7.61 14.32
N THR A 188 10.11 6.98 13.32
CA THR A 188 11.29 6.12 13.46
C THR A 188 12.08 6.08 12.16
N GLU A 189 13.37 5.76 12.29
CA GLU A 189 14.20 5.38 11.15
C GLU A 189 14.65 3.95 11.38
N GLY A 190 14.59 3.14 10.34
CA GLY A 190 15.02 1.75 10.37
C GLY A 190 15.49 1.29 9.01
N THR A 191 15.87 0.02 8.93
CA THR A 191 16.28 -0.62 7.69
C THR A 191 15.37 -1.81 7.44
N PHE A 192 14.75 -1.85 6.28
CA PHE A 192 14.06 -3.01 5.77
C PHE A 192 15.08 -3.90 5.05
N VAL A 193 15.02 -5.20 5.29
CA VAL A 193 15.88 -6.18 4.61
C VAL A 193 14.99 -7.06 3.74
N ALA A 194 15.21 -7.01 2.44
CA ALA A 194 14.51 -7.82 1.46
C ALA A 194 14.97 -9.30 1.48
N ASP A 195 14.18 -10.17 0.87
CA ASP A 195 14.47 -11.63 0.83
C ASP A 195 15.79 -11.95 0.11
N ASP A 196 16.22 -11.11 -0.83
CA ASP A 196 17.51 -11.23 -1.52
C ASP A 196 18.71 -10.66 -0.74
N GLY A 197 18.44 -10.10 0.46
CA GLY A 197 19.42 -9.45 1.31
C GLY A 197 19.66 -7.97 0.99
N SER A 198 18.93 -7.39 0.04
CA SER A 198 18.99 -5.95 -0.25
C SER A 198 18.44 -5.15 0.93
N GLU A 199 19.14 -4.10 1.32
CA GLU A 199 18.76 -3.22 2.42
C GLU A 199 18.12 -1.93 1.89
N LEU A 200 17.02 -1.50 2.50
CA LEU A 200 16.32 -0.27 2.18
C LEU A 200 16.10 0.55 3.46
N PRO A 201 16.69 1.75 3.58
CA PRO A 201 16.35 2.68 4.63
C PRO A 201 14.86 3.05 4.60
N VAL A 202 14.19 2.92 5.74
CA VAL A 202 12.77 3.26 5.90
C VAL A 202 12.64 4.36 6.95
N TYR A 203 12.00 5.44 6.56
CA TYR A 203 11.67 6.55 7.42
C TYR A 203 10.17 6.61 7.65
N LEU A 204 9.71 6.44 8.88
CA LEU A 204 8.32 6.69 9.26
C LEU A 204 8.21 8.09 9.86
N ALA A 205 7.53 8.99 9.20
CA ALA A 205 7.39 10.38 9.65
C ALA A 205 6.62 10.47 10.98
N ALA A 206 7.07 11.32 11.88
CA ALA A 206 6.25 11.72 13.02
C ALA A 206 4.99 12.46 12.52
N ASN A 207 3.87 12.29 13.21
CA ASN A 207 2.63 12.98 12.85
C ASN A 207 1.90 13.50 14.10
N PRO A 208 1.12 14.58 14.00
CA PRO A 208 0.23 15.04 15.06
C PRO A 208 -1.07 14.22 15.08
N SER A 209 -1.95 14.51 16.04
CA SER A 209 -3.31 13.96 16.08
C SER A 209 -4.25 14.47 14.99
N HIS A 210 -3.85 15.52 14.28
CA HIS A 210 -4.60 16.06 13.14
C HIS A 210 -4.39 15.18 11.91
N LEU A 211 -5.44 14.44 11.53
CA LEU A 211 -5.39 13.49 10.42
C LEU A 211 -5.04 14.19 9.10
N GLU A 212 -4.25 13.54 8.27
CA GLU A 212 -3.82 13.95 6.91
C GLU A 212 -2.81 15.13 6.87
N THR A 213 -2.52 15.79 8.00
CA THR A 213 -1.54 16.90 7.97
C THR A 213 -0.11 16.42 7.72
N VAL A 214 0.16 15.14 7.88
CA VAL A 214 1.45 14.51 7.56
C VAL A 214 1.71 14.43 6.05
N ASP A 215 0.68 14.54 5.21
CA ASP A 215 0.79 14.37 3.75
C ASP A 215 1.79 15.37 3.15
N GLY A 216 1.54 16.66 3.31
CA GLY A 216 2.46 17.68 2.83
C GLY A 216 3.83 17.65 3.50
N VAL A 217 3.91 17.20 4.76
CA VAL A 217 5.19 17.05 5.48
C VAL A 217 6.00 15.91 4.86
N LEU A 218 5.38 14.75 4.61
CA LEU A 218 6.06 13.61 3.98
C LEU A 218 6.55 13.95 2.59
N GLU A 219 5.70 14.56 1.76
CA GLU A 219 6.07 14.97 0.40
C GLU A 219 7.25 15.95 0.44
N GLY A 220 7.27 16.90 1.37
CA GLY A 220 8.39 17.81 1.57
C GLY A 220 9.68 17.10 1.97
N ILE A 221 9.61 16.10 2.86
CA ILE A 221 10.76 15.27 3.26
C ILE A 221 11.33 14.50 2.07
N VAL A 222 10.46 13.83 1.31
CA VAL A 222 10.87 13.05 0.13
C VAL A 222 11.44 13.99 -0.93
N ARG A 223 10.80 15.12 -1.19
CA ARG A 223 11.31 16.14 -2.13
C ARG A 223 12.72 16.60 -1.75
N ALA A 224 12.97 16.91 -0.48
CA ALA A 224 14.29 17.32 -0.01
C ALA A 224 15.34 16.23 -0.17
N LYS A 225 14.96 14.95 -0.05
CA LYS A 225 15.85 13.80 -0.30
C LYS A 225 16.12 13.63 -1.80
N GLN A 226 15.09 13.77 -2.64
CA GLN A 226 15.20 13.72 -4.10
C GLN A 226 16.06 14.84 -4.68
N ASP A 227 15.95 16.07 -4.18
CA ASP A 227 16.70 17.23 -4.67
C ASP A 227 18.23 17.11 -4.47
N ARG A 228 18.67 16.15 -3.67
CA ARG A 228 20.10 15.80 -3.50
C ARG A 228 20.62 14.90 -4.62
N LYS A 229 19.75 14.45 -5.52
CA LYS A 229 20.06 13.53 -6.60
C LYS A 229 20.06 14.25 -7.96
N PRO A 230 20.73 13.68 -8.97
CA PRO A 230 20.64 14.21 -10.32
C PRO A 230 19.19 14.31 -10.79
N ILE A 231 18.89 15.35 -11.56
CA ILE A 231 17.55 15.54 -12.13
C ILE A 231 17.14 14.30 -12.95
N GLY A 232 15.92 13.82 -12.70
CA GLY A 232 15.37 12.63 -13.37
C GLY A 232 15.71 11.30 -12.69
N THR A 233 16.49 11.32 -11.59
CA THR A 233 16.69 10.13 -10.76
C THR A 233 15.52 9.99 -9.79
N PHE A 234 14.87 8.82 -9.75
CA PHE A 234 13.88 8.48 -8.73
C PHE A 234 14.56 7.57 -7.68
N ALA A 235 14.80 8.10 -6.49
CA ALA A 235 15.61 7.43 -5.47
C ALA A 235 14.83 7.14 -4.17
N TRP A 236 13.80 7.91 -3.85
CA TRP A 236 13.01 7.77 -2.64
C TRP A 236 11.53 7.57 -2.94
N LEU A 237 10.92 6.55 -2.31
CA LEU A 237 9.50 6.22 -2.46
C LEU A 237 8.69 6.85 -1.34
N PRO A 238 7.79 7.83 -1.60
CA PRO A 238 6.79 8.25 -0.64
C PRO A 238 5.66 7.24 -0.57
N ILE A 239 5.20 6.92 0.64
CA ILE A 239 4.04 6.07 0.89
C ILE A 239 3.13 6.78 1.90
N LEU A 240 1.92 7.15 1.50
CA LEU A 240 0.90 7.69 2.39
C LEU A 240 -0.16 6.62 2.66
N VAL A 241 -0.45 6.41 3.94
CA VAL A 241 -1.50 5.48 4.40
C VAL A 241 -2.60 6.29 5.07
N HIS A 242 -3.73 6.36 4.42
CA HIS A 242 -4.86 7.18 4.80
C HIS A 242 -5.94 6.40 5.56
N GLY A 243 -6.75 7.10 6.35
CA GLY A 243 -8.06 6.61 6.75
C GLY A 243 -9.10 7.04 5.70
N ASP A 244 -10.03 6.18 5.35
CA ASP A 244 -11.01 6.39 4.29
C ASP A 244 -11.84 7.69 4.48
N ALA A 245 -12.40 7.87 5.67
CA ALA A 245 -13.19 9.06 5.99
C ALA A 245 -12.33 10.34 6.05
N ALA A 246 -11.10 10.26 6.54
CA ALA A 246 -10.18 11.38 6.59
C ALA A 246 -9.73 11.79 5.19
N PHE A 247 -9.39 10.83 4.34
CA PHE A 247 -9.02 11.07 2.95
C PHE A 247 -10.15 11.78 2.18
N ALA A 248 -11.39 11.31 2.35
CA ALA A 248 -12.54 11.92 1.68
C ALA A 248 -12.94 13.28 2.25
N GLY A 249 -12.76 13.52 3.57
CA GLY A 249 -13.31 14.66 4.28
C GLY A 249 -12.32 15.79 4.62
N GLN A 250 -11.02 15.56 4.54
CA GLN A 250 -10.00 16.55 4.90
C GLN A 250 -9.50 17.32 3.67
N GLY A 251 -9.69 18.63 3.67
CA GLY A 251 -9.27 19.51 2.55
C GLY A 251 -7.78 19.44 2.24
N VAL A 252 -6.93 19.19 3.24
CA VAL A 252 -5.47 19.08 3.07
C VAL A 252 -5.06 17.97 2.10
N VAL A 253 -5.85 16.91 1.96
CA VAL A 253 -5.61 15.83 0.99
C VAL A 253 -5.66 16.37 -0.44
N VAL A 254 -6.74 17.07 -0.77
CA VAL A 254 -6.91 17.68 -2.10
C VAL A 254 -5.86 18.76 -2.34
N GLU A 255 -5.52 19.55 -1.35
CA GLU A 255 -4.45 20.55 -1.43
C GLU A 255 -3.09 19.90 -1.72
N THR A 256 -2.77 18.78 -1.06
CA THR A 256 -1.55 18.01 -1.33
C THR A 256 -1.53 17.48 -2.77
N LEU A 257 -2.65 16.89 -3.23
CA LEU A 257 -2.76 16.41 -4.61
C LEU A 257 -2.61 17.55 -5.65
N GLN A 258 -3.14 18.72 -5.37
CA GLN A 258 -2.99 19.89 -6.26
C GLN A 258 -1.54 20.34 -6.40
N MET A 259 -0.71 20.18 -5.36
CA MET A 259 0.72 20.51 -5.44
C MET A 259 1.48 19.65 -6.45
N SER A 260 1.03 18.43 -6.75
CA SER A 260 1.71 17.47 -7.62
C SER A 260 1.99 18.01 -9.04
N GLN A 261 1.19 18.96 -9.53
CA GLN A 261 1.34 19.57 -10.84
C GLN A 261 2.04 20.94 -10.80
N LEU A 262 2.34 21.45 -9.62
CA LEU A 262 3.01 22.73 -9.47
C LEU A 262 4.52 22.61 -9.56
N ARG A 263 5.14 23.46 -10.38
CA ARG A 263 6.58 23.41 -10.70
C ARG A 263 7.50 23.45 -9.48
N GLY A 264 7.07 24.12 -8.39
CA GLY A 264 7.85 24.25 -7.15
C GLY A 264 7.80 23.02 -6.26
N TYR A 265 6.85 22.11 -6.47
CA TYR A 265 6.58 20.98 -5.58
C TYR A 265 6.76 19.60 -6.22
N ARG A 266 6.77 19.52 -7.53
CA ARG A 266 6.92 18.26 -8.26
C ARG A 266 8.38 17.95 -8.60
#